data_bb9ad6d3c79788c4d558eef3a7e47534
#
_entry.id   bb9ad6d3c79788c4d558eef3a7e47534
#
_cell.length_a   1.000
_cell.length_b   1.000
_cell.length_c   1.000
_cell.angle_alpha   90.00
_cell.angle_beta   90.00
_cell.angle_gamma   90.00
#
_symmetry.space_group_name_H-M   'P 1'
#
loop_
_entity.id
_entity.type
_entity.pdbx_description
1 polymer ?
#
loop_
_entity_poly.entity_id
_entity_poly.type
_entity_poly.pdbx_seq_one_letter_code
_entity_poly.pdbx_strand_id
1 'polypeptide(L)'
;MKLIKIILILSLFFHSNTLADINIEFEKWKKNFKKIALENNISESTFDLAMSNTKFLPDVIKYDRYQPEFYEDTKTYISKRTSDQKIKKGKKLYIDNLSLINSVENEFDIEKELLLSLMGIETNFGTYVGKMDILSSLSTLSFDKRRSEFFTKELLILLNLIEKNQINYKTLYGSWAGAFGYFQFMPSTMKNYATDYDGNGYINLKSNPDAYASASNYLKKIGWKSNQPCFYRIDLDNEIPKKYLNISAKKLHDKKQLKFFRKYIENNSIISNNYDELEVAIITPDKDIIPDAETLNPAYVVFNNYEIILQWNRSLRFALAVCTLKDKFKNEL
;
A
#
# COMPACT_ATOMS: atom_id res chain seq x y z
N MET A 1 -67.84 10.41 -27.10
CA MET A 1 -67.20 9.46 -26.20
C MET A 1 -65.70 9.88 -26.03
N LYS A 2 -65.34 10.45 -24.87
CA LYS A 2 -63.95 10.85 -24.55
C LYS A 2 -63.29 9.70 -23.82
N LEU A 3 -62.25 9.10 -24.41
CA LEU A 3 -61.37 8.13 -23.73
C LEU A 3 -60.48 8.88 -22.75
N ILE A 4 -60.65 8.64 -21.47
CA ILE A 4 -59.73 9.07 -20.39
C ILE A 4 -58.61 8.05 -20.35
N LYS A 5 -57.38 8.45 -20.78
CA LYS A 5 -56.17 7.67 -20.54
C LYS A 5 -55.68 7.86 -19.10
N ILE A 6 -55.86 6.83 -18.30
CA ILE A 6 -55.26 6.78 -16.95
C ILE A 6 -53.80 6.43 -17.14
N ILE A 7 -52.92 7.40 -16.90
CA ILE A 7 -51.46 7.18 -16.82
C ILE A 7 -51.16 6.71 -15.40
N LEU A 8 -50.87 5.41 -15.27
CA LEU A 8 -50.36 4.83 -14.03
C LEU A 8 -48.91 5.26 -13.87
N ILE A 9 -48.62 6.27 -13.07
CA ILE A 9 -47.29 6.65 -12.65
C ILE A 9 -46.83 5.64 -11.61
N LEU A 10 -46.07 4.62 -12.04
CA LEU A 10 -45.28 3.80 -11.10
C LEU A 10 -44.15 4.67 -10.57
N SER A 11 -44.33 5.31 -9.44
CA SER A 11 -43.26 5.92 -8.68
C SER A 11 -42.41 4.79 -8.06
N LEU A 12 -41.36 4.42 -8.71
CA LEU A 12 -40.27 3.65 -8.12
C LEU A 12 -39.65 4.52 -7.01
N PHE A 13 -40.09 4.32 -5.78
CA PHE A 13 -39.43 4.85 -4.61
C PHE A 13 -38.03 4.20 -4.51
N PHE A 14 -37.04 4.79 -5.14
CA PHE A 14 -35.67 4.58 -4.73
C PHE A 14 -35.53 5.17 -3.32
N HIS A 15 -35.60 4.33 -2.31
CA HIS A 15 -35.19 4.72 -0.96
C HIS A 15 -33.66 4.96 -1.02
N SER A 16 -33.27 6.20 -1.28
CA SER A 16 -31.92 6.64 -0.96
C SER A 16 -31.85 6.70 0.56
N ASN A 17 -31.14 5.77 1.20
CA ASN A 17 -30.88 5.81 2.62
C ASN A 17 -30.33 7.19 2.97
N THR A 18 -30.97 7.89 3.90
CA THR A 18 -30.45 9.16 4.41
C THR A 18 -29.17 8.88 5.23
N LEU A 19 -28.34 9.89 5.42
CA LEU A 19 -27.16 9.75 6.29
C LEU A 19 -27.54 9.37 7.72
N ALA A 20 -28.74 9.78 8.18
CA ALA A 20 -29.29 9.40 9.47
C ALA A 20 -29.58 7.90 9.54
N ASP A 21 -30.20 7.32 8.50
CA ASP A 21 -30.49 5.88 8.43
C ASP A 21 -29.20 5.05 8.43
N ILE A 22 -28.19 5.49 7.67
CA ILE A 22 -26.88 4.83 7.63
C ILE A 22 -26.20 4.83 9.00
N ASN A 23 -26.28 5.93 9.74
CA ASN A 23 -25.70 6.01 11.08
C ASN A 23 -26.41 5.04 12.05
N ILE A 24 -27.74 4.88 11.95
CA ILE A 24 -28.49 3.90 12.76
C ILE A 24 -28.04 2.47 12.41
N GLU A 25 -27.88 2.16 11.13
CA GLU A 25 -27.39 0.85 10.68
C GLU A 25 -25.95 0.60 11.14
N PHE A 26 -25.09 1.61 11.11
CA PHE A 26 -23.72 1.52 11.59
C PHE A 26 -23.66 1.23 13.09
N GLU A 27 -24.50 1.90 13.92
CA GLU A 27 -24.56 1.61 15.36
C GLU A 27 -25.09 0.19 15.64
N LYS A 28 -26.05 -0.29 14.85
CA LYS A 28 -26.51 -1.68 14.93
C LYS A 28 -25.41 -2.68 14.55
N TRP A 29 -24.65 -2.39 13.49
CA TRP A 29 -23.50 -3.17 13.09
C TRP A 29 -22.45 -3.20 14.22
N LYS A 30 -22.13 -2.06 14.83
CA LYS A 30 -21.16 -1.96 15.93
C LYS A 30 -21.53 -2.85 17.12
N LYS A 31 -22.82 -2.89 17.48
CA LYS A 31 -23.35 -3.80 18.52
C LYS A 31 -23.14 -5.30 18.15
N ASN A 32 -23.36 -5.66 16.89
CA ASN A 32 -23.14 -7.02 16.43
C ASN A 32 -21.65 -7.34 16.37
N PHE A 33 -20.81 -6.40 15.94
CA PHE A 33 -19.36 -6.55 15.88
C PHE A 33 -18.75 -6.72 17.28
N LYS A 34 -19.35 -6.14 18.34
CA LYS A 34 -18.92 -6.36 19.72
C LYS A 34 -18.89 -7.85 20.07
N LYS A 35 -19.90 -8.63 19.67
CA LYS A 35 -19.93 -10.08 19.90
C LYS A 35 -18.74 -10.78 19.26
N ILE A 36 -18.45 -10.44 18.00
CA ILE A 36 -17.29 -10.98 17.26
C ILE A 36 -15.98 -10.61 17.96
N ALA A 37 -15.86 -9.39 18.46
CA ALA A 37 -14.66 -8.94 19.18
C ALA A 37 -14.44 -9.73 20.48
N LEU A 38 -15.49 -9.95 21.27
CA LEU A 38 -15.43 -10.75 22.49
C LEU A 38 -15.01 -12.21 22.19
N GLU A 39 -15.55 -12.82 21.13
CA GLU A 39 -15.18 -14.15 20.65
C GLU A 39 -13.71 -14.23 20.18
N ASN A 40 -13.10 -13.08 19.85
CA ASN A 40 -11.69 -12.95 19.46
C ASN A 40 -10.78 -12.49 20.61
N ASN A 41 -11.17 -12.74 21.86
CA ASN A 41 -10.41 -12.44 23.09
C ASN A 41 -10.11 -10.94 23.30
N ILE A 42 -11.02 -10.06 22.88
CA ILE A 42 -10.99 -8.63 23.20
C ILE A 42 -11.96 -8.43 24.36
N SER A 43 -11.50 -7.84 25.46
CA SER A 43 -12.36 -7.60 26.62
C SER A 43 -13.44 -6.57 26.30
N GLU A 44 -14.56 -6.66 27.02
CA GLU A 44 -15.65 -5.70 26.89
C GLU A 44 -15.18 -4.27 27.19
N SER A 45 -14.35 -4.11 28.21
CA SER A 45 -13.78 -2.82 28.59
C SER A 45 -12.91 -2.21 27.49
N THR A 46 -12.03 -2.99 26.85
CA THR A 46 -11.22 -2.52 25.72
C THR A 46 -12.09 -2.16 24.51
N PHE A 47 -13.08 -2.99 24.21
CA PHE A 47 -14.00 -2.70 23.10
C PHE A 47 -14.74 -1.39 23.33
N ASP A 48 -15.38 -1.24 24.50
CA ASP A 48 -16.17 -0.06 24.81
C ASP A 48 -15.31 1.20 24.85
N LEU A 49 -14.09 1.12 25.41
CA LEU A 49 -13.12 2.21 25.43
C LEU A 49 -12.70 2.63 24.01
N ALA A 50 -12.28 1.69 23.19
CA ALA A 50 -11.75 1.96 21.85
C ALA A 50 -12.85 2.38 20.86
N MET A 51 -14.02 1.75 20.95
CA MET A 51 -15.10 1.93 19.97
C MET A 51 -16.14 3.00 20.36
N SER A 52 -16.06 3.59 21.55
CA SER A 52 -17.01 4.59 22.05
C SER A 52 -17.20 5.80 21.12
N ASN A 53 -16.09 6.28 20.55
CA ASN A 53 -16.06 7.48 19.71
C ASN A 53 -16.04 7.17 18.20
N THR A 54 -16.11 5.89 17.79
CA THR A 54 -16.09 5.53 16.38
C THR A 54 -17.33 6.00 15.65
N LYS A 55 -17.13 6.57 14.46
CA LYS A 55 -18.16 7.17 13.61
C LYS A 55 -18.11 6.57 12.22
N PHE A 56 -19.27 6.53 11.55
CA PHE A 56 -19.32 6.27 10.12
C PHE A 56 -18.72 7.46 9.34
N LEU A 57 -17.76 7.20 8.47
CA LEU A 57 -17.03 8.20 7.69
C LEU A 57 -17.32 8.02 6.18
N PRO A 58 -18.32 8.72 5.61
CA PRO A 58 -18.70 8.52 4.20
C PRO A 58 -17.56 8.80 3.21
N ASP A 59 -16.67 9.72 3.53
CA ASP A 59 -15.51 10.02 2.67
C ASP A 59 -14.52 8.86 2.57
N VAL A 60 -14.41 8.01 3.60
CA VAL A 60 -13.62 6.77 3.56
C VAL A 60 -14.08 5.86 2.43
N ILE A 61 -15.41 5.73 2.25
CA ILE A 61 -16.00 4.95 1.16
C ILE A 61 -15.67 5.52 -0.21
N LYS A 62 -15.66 6.87 -0.35
CA LYS A 62 -15.26 7.54 -1.61
C LYS A 62 -13.80 7.27 -1.93
N TYR A 63 -12.89 7.40 -0.95
CA TYR A 63 -11.46 7.13 -1.13
C TYR A 63 -11.19 5.67 -1.46
N ASP A 64 -11.91 4.72 -0.85
CA ASP A 64 -11.79 3.30 -1.17
C ASP A 64 -12.16 2.97 -2.63
N ARG A 65 -13.05 3.75 -3.23
CA ARG A 65 -13.51 3.54 -4.61
C ARG A 65 -12.72 4.31 -5.65
N TYR A 66 -11.95 5.31 -5.24
CA TYR A 66 -11.17 6.16 -6.14
C TYR A 66 -9.71 6.26 -5.66
N GLN A 67 -8.81 5.55 -6.34
CA GLN A 67 -7.38 5.51 -6.02
C GLN A 67 -6.57 5.91 -7.27
N PRO A 68 -5.64 6.90 -7.15
CA PRO A 68 -4.89 7.45 -8.30
C PRO A 68 -4.11 6.43 -9.11
N GLU A 69 -3.60 5.38 -8.47
CA GLU A 69 -2.86 4.30 -9.12
C GLU A 69 -3.64 3.54 -10.21
N PHE A 70 -4.95 3.71 -10.26
CA PHE A 70 -5.80 3.09 -11.29
C PHE A 70 -6.17 4.04 -12.43
N TYR A 71 -5.77 5.32 -12.37
CA TYR A 71 -6.16 6.36 -13.32
C TYR A 71 -4.98 7.14 -13.91
N GLU A 72 -3.81 7.13 -13.26
CA GLU A 72 -2.61 7.79 -13.76
C GLU A 72 -1.78 6.83 -14.62
N ASP A 73 -1.32 7.28 -15.80
CA ASP A 73 -0.30 6.54 -16.56
C ASP A 73 1.02 6.42 -15.78
N THR A 74 1.84 5.44 -16.14
CA THR A 74 3.06 5.12 -15.41
C THR A 74 4.05 6.28 -15.40
N LYS A 75 4.21 7.01 -16.50
CA LYS A 75 5.15 8.15 -16.60
C LYS A 75 4.72 9.27 -15.65
N THR A 76 3.46 9.63 -15.66
CA THR A 76 2.87 10.65 -14.78
C THR A 76 2.97 10.23 -13.31
N TYR A 77 2.62 8.99 -13.00
CA TYR A 77 2.68 8.45 -11.64
C TYR A 77 4.10 8.52 -11.06
N ILE A 78 5.10 8.03 -11.81
CA ILE A 78 6.50 8.03 -11.37
C ILE A 78 7.02 9.46 -11.23
N SER A 79 6.81 10.32 -12.23
CA SER A 79 7.35 11.70 -12.21
C SER A 79 6.88 12.51 -11.01
N LYS A 80 5.60 12.39 -10.64
CA LYS A 80 5.03 13.06 -9.45
C LYS A 80 5.67 12.57 -8.15
N ARG A 81 6.08 11.29 -8.10
CA ARG A 81 6.55 10.63 -6.85
C ARG A 81 8.06 10.55 -6.72
N THR A 82 8.81 10.92 -7.75
CA THR A 82 10.28 10.82 -7.79
C THR A 82 10.95 12.13 -8.20
N SER A 83 10.36 13.28 -7.81
CA SER A 83 10.86 14.61 -8.16
C SER A 83 12.17 14.94 -7.43
N ASP A 84 12.97 15.86 -8.01
CA ASP A 84 14.22 16.34 -7.41
C ASP A 84 14.00 17.00 -6.05
N GLN A 85 12.84 17.65 -5.84
CA GLN A 85 12.47 18.20 -4.54
C GLN A 85 12.35 17.09 -3.49
N LYS A 86 11.81 15.93 -3.87
CA LYS A 86 11.71 14.77 -2.99
C LYS A 86 13.10 14.20 -2.66
N ILE A 87 14.00 14.16 -3.63
CA ILE A 87 15.40 13.74 -3.41
C ILE A 87 16.09 14.68 -2.43
N LYS A 88 16.01 16.00 -2.63
CA LYS A 88 16.58 16.99 -1.71
C LYS A 88 16.06 16.82 -0.28
N LYS A 89 14.76 16.59 -0.13
CA LYS A 89 14.14 16.37 1.19
C LYS A 89 14.63 15.07 1.85
N GLY A 90 14.75 13.98 1.10
CA GLY A 90 15.26 12.71 1.61
C GLY A 90 16.73 12.78 2.00
N LYS A 91 17.58 13.46 1.20
CA LYS A 91 19.00 13.71 1.55
C LYS A 91 19.11 14.48 2.89
N LYS A 92 18.30 15.53 3.06
CA LYS A 92 18.28 16.27 4.32
C LYS A 92 17.88 15.36 5.48
N LEU A 93 16.82 14.58 5.34
CA LEU A 93 16.37 13.64 6.37
C LEU A 93 17.47 12.62 6.72
N TYR A 94 18.18 12.10 5.72
CA TYR A 94 19.29 11.17 5.92
C TYR A 94 20.42 11.81 6.71
N ILE A 95 20.84 13.02 6.35
CA ILE A 95 21.88 13.77 7.07
C ILE A 95 21.47 14.03 8.52
N ASP A 96 20.22 14.45 8.74
CA ASP A 96 19.68 14.75 10.08
C ASP A 96 19.56 13.48 10.96
N ASN A 97 19.56 12.27 10.37
CA ASN A 97 19.43 10.98 11.06
C ASN A 97 20.53 9.96 10.69
N LEU A 98 21.69 10.44 10.29
CA LEU A 98 22.78 9.65 9.70
C LEU A 98 23.14 8.39 10.52
N SER A 99 23.41 8.57 11.81
CA SER A 99 23.80 7.48 12.71
C SER A 99 22.71 6.42 12.82
N LEU A 100 21.48 6.82 13.03
CA LEU A 100 20.35 5.90 13.16
C LEU A 100 20.13 5.10 11.88
N ILE A 101 20.06 5.78 10.74
CA ILE A 101 19.74 5.12 9.47
C ILE A 101 20.85 4.13 9.08
N ASN A 102 22.12 4.50 9.28
CA ASN A 102 23.25 3.60 9.02
C ASN A 102 23.28 2.42 10.01
N SER A 103 22.90 2.61 11.27
CA SER A 103 22.80 1.51 12.23
C SER A 103 21.72 0.51 11.82
N VAL A 104 20.55 1.00 11.41
CA VAL A 104 19.45 0.15 10.93
C VAL A 104 19.83 -0.56 9.63
N GLU A 105 20.47 0.11 8.67
CA GLU A 105 20.97 -0.49 7.43
C GLU A 105 21.92 -1.66 7.73
N ASN A 106 22.89 -1.45 8.62
CA ASN A 106 23.87 -2.48 8.99
C ASN A 106 23.24 -3.69 9.70
N GLU A 107 22.25 -3.45 10.58
CA GLU A 107 21.63 -4.51 11.36
C GLU A 107 20.68 -5.37 10.52
N PHE A 108 19.89 -4.73 9.66
CA PHE A 108 18.85 -5.43 8.90
C PHE A 108 19.30 -5.83 7.50
N ASP A 109 20.42 -5.31 6.98
CA ASP A 109 20.86 -5.47 5.59
C ASP A 109 19.80 -4.97 4.59
N ILE A 110 19.25 -3.78 4.86
CA ILE A 110 18.27 -3.09 4.00
C ILE A 110 18.82 -1.71 3.66
N GLU A 111 19.01 -1.45 2.36
CA GLU A 111 19.63 -0.21 1.90
C GLU A 111 18.84 1.03 2.35
N LYS A 112 19.54 2.02 2.87
CA LYS A 112 18.96 3.31 3.27
C LYS A 112 18.19 3.99 2.14
N GLU A 113 18.64 3.84 0.90
CA GLU A 113 17.97 4.38 -0.28
C GLU A 113 16.56 3.82 -0.44
N LEU A 114 16.35 2.54 -0.11
CA LEU A 114 15.02 1.91 -0.14
C LEU A 114 14.14 2.46 0.97
N LEU A 115 14.67 2.57 2.19
CA LEU A 115 13.93 3.10 3.34
C LEU A 115 13.50 4.56 3.10
N LEU A 116 14.41 5.39 2.60
CA LEU A 116 14.10 6.77 2.23
C LEU A 116 13.05 6.84 1.11
N SER A 117 13.12 5.94 0.14
CA SER A 117 12.16 5.90 -0.97
C SER A 117 10.76 5.53 -0.51
N LEU A 118 10.63 4.48 0.31
CA LEU A 118 9.35 4.09 0.88
C LEU A 118 8.76 5.22 1.73
N MET A 119 9.51 5.75 2.71
CA MET A 119 9.04 6.85 3.55
C MET A 119 8.71 8.11 2.73
N GLY A 120 9.48 8.36 1.67
CA GLY A 120 9.26 9.47 0.76
C GLY A 120 7.94 9.34 -0.02
N ILE A 121 7.59 8.14 -0.49
CA ILE A 121 6.37 7.89 -1.26
C ILE A 121 5.16 7.79 -0.34
N GLU A 122 5.26 7.08 0.77
CA GLU A 122 4.15 6.85 1.70
C GLU A 122 3.70 8.13 2.40
N THR A 123 4.64 8.88 2.97
CA THR A 123 4.28 10.00 3.85
C THR A 123 4.99 11.31 3.53
N ASN A 124 5.69 11.38 2.38
CA ASN A 124 6.56 12.51 2.06
C ASN A 124 7.50 12.83 3.24
N PHE A 125 8.21 11.79 3.72
CA PHE A 125 9.15 11.86 4.85
C PHE A 125 8.47 12.32 6.15
N GLY A 126 7.38 11.67 6.51
CA GLY A 126 6.64 11.92 7.75
C GLY A 126 5.78 13.20 7.75
N THR A 127 5.73 13.95 6.66
CA THR A 127 4.92 15.20 6.58
C THR A 127 3.43 14.92 6.47
N TYR A 128 3.03 13.82 5.81
CA TYR A 128 1.63 13.47 5.55
C TYR A 128 1.33 12.05 6.03
N VAL A 129 1.21 11.87 7.34
CA VAL A 129 0.91 10.56 7.95
C VAL A 129 -0.57 10.21 7.99
N GLY A 130 -1.43 11.09 7.44
CA GLY A 130 -2.89 10.97 7.52
C GLY A 130 -3.45 11.59 8.80
N LYS A 131 -4.73 11.99 8.73
CA LYS A 131 -5.44 12.68 9.83
C LYS A 131 -6.77 12.01 10.17
N MET A 132 -7.07 10.89 9.53
CA MET A 132 -8.33 10.18 9.78
C MET A 132 -8.19 9.31 11.03
N ASP A 133 -9.25 9.28 11.83
CA ASP A 133 -9.37 8.36 12.95
C ASP A 133 -9.39 6.92 12.42
N ILE A 134 -8.40 6.12 12.79
CA ILE A 134 -8.19 4.78 12.23
C ILE A 134 -9.29 3.82 12.66
N LEU A 135 -9.76 3.91 13.90
CA LEU A 135 -10.84 3.07 14.39
C LEU A 135 -12.12 3.33 13.60
N SER A 136 -12.48 4.59 13.38
CA SER A 136 -13.63 4.97 12.54
C SER A 136 -13.46 4.55 11.09
N SER A 137 -12.25 4.71 10.53
CA SER A 137 -11.94 4.32 9.15
C SER A 137 -12.10 2.82 8.93
N LEU A 138 -11.46 2.01 9.77
CA LEU A 138 -11.55 0.55 9.70
C LEU A 138 -12.98 0.06 10.00
N SER A 139 -13.69 0.67 10.96
CA SER A 139 -15.08 0.34 11.25
C SER A 139 -15.99 0.64 10.06
N THR A 140 -15.81 1.79 9.40
CA THR A 140 -16.57 2.17 8.20
C THR A 140 -16.32 1.17 7.06
N LEU A 141 -15.07 0.78 6.82
CA LEU A 141 -14.71 -0.19 5.77
C LEU A 141 -15.13 -1.62 6.12
N SER A 142 -15.17 -1.97 7.40
CA SER A 142 -15.70 -3.25 7.85
C SER A 142 -17.22 -3.33 7.70
N PHE A 143 -17.91 -2.20 7.89
CA PHE A 143 -19.35 -2.06 7.66
C PHE A 143 -19.70 -2.09 6.17
N ASP A 144 -18.85 -1.50 5.29
CA ASP A 144 -19.04 -1.52 3.83
C ASP A 144 -18.84 -2.93 3.25
N LYS A 145 -19.72 -3.36 2.35
CA LYS A 145 -19.73 -4.75 1.87
C LYS A 145 -18.53 -5.11 0.98
N ARG A 146 -17.87 -4.13 0.34
CA ARG A 146 -16.90 -4.40 -0.75
C ARG A 146 -15.68 -5.20 -0.30
N ARG A 147 -15.08 -4.85 0.85
CA ARG A 147 -13.89 -5.50 1.43
C ARG A 147 -14.05 -5.77 2.92
N SER A 148 -15.29 -6.00 3.35
CA SER A 148 -15.65 -6.13 4.77
C SER A 148 -14.80 -7.16 5.51
N GLU A 149 -14.60 -8.34 4.94
CA GLU A 149 -13.82 -9.40 5.58
C GLU A 149 -12.37 -8.96 5.88
N PHE A 150 -11.72 -8.33 4.91
CA PHE A 150 -10.36 -7.84 5.08
C PHE A 150 -10.26 -6.79 6.19
N PHE A 151 -11.11 -5.76 6.13
CA PHE A 151 -11.06 -4.67 7.11
C PHE A 151 -11.55 -5.09 8.50
N THR A 152 -12.47 -6.06 8.59
CA THR A 152 -12.87 -6.68 9.87
C THR A 152 -11.68 -7.38 10.53
N LYS A 153 -10.87 -8.12 9.78
CA LYS A 153 -9.64 -8.73 10.30
C LYS A 153 -8.65 -7.67 10.79
N GLU A 154 -8.43 -6.61 10.03
CA GLU A 154 -7.54 -5.51 10.43
C GLU A 154 -8.04 -4.81 11.70
N LEU A 155 -9.35 -4.55 11.82
CA LEU A 155 -9.96 -3.95 13.00
C LEU A 155 -9.82 -4.84 14.24
N LEU A 156 -10.04 -6.16 14.12
CA LEU A 156 -9.85 -7.10 15.21
C LEU A 156 -8.38 -7.16 15.67
N ILE A 157 -7.44 -7.13 14.72
CA ILE A 157 -6.01 -7.08 15.05
C ILE A 157 -5.67 -5.77 15.79
N LEU A 158 -6.21 -4.64 15.32
CA LEU A 158 -5.99 -3.35 16.00
C LEU A 158 -6.52 -3.35 17.41
N LEU A 159 -7.74 -3.86 17.63
CA LEU A 159 -8.32 -3.98 18.97
C LEU A 159 -7.49 -4.91 19.87
N ASN A 160 -6.93 -5.99 19.32
CA ASN A 160 -6.03 -6.88 20.07
C ASN A 160 -4.70 -6.20 20.45
N LEU A 161 -4.15 -5.33 19.58
CA LEU A 161 -2.97 -4.52 19.90
C LEU A 161 -3.26 -3.51 21.02
N ILE A 162 -4.48 -2.95 21.05
CA ILE A 162 -4.95 -2.06 22.13
C ILE A 162 -5.12 -2.86 23.43
N GLU A 163 -5.77 -4.03 23.39
CA GLU A 163 -5.95 -4.94 24.53
C GLU A 163 -4.62 -5.28 25.22
N LYS A 164 -3.57 -5.48 24.43
CA LYS A 164 -2.23 -5.81 24.91
C LYS A 164 -1.40 -4.59 25.32
N ASN A 165 -1.97 -3.39 25.29
CA ASN A 165 -1.27 -2.12 25.52
C ASN A 165 -0.04 -1.90 24.61
N GLN A 166 -0.02 -2.51 23.41
CA GLN A 166 1.07 -2.34 22.45
C GLN A 166 0.93 -1.06 21.63
N ILE A 167 -0.25 -0.43 21.65
CA ILE A 167 -0.54 0.80 20.92
C ILE A 167 -1.47 1.70 21.71
N ASN A 168 -1.22 3.02 21.64
CA ASN A 168 -2.09 4.01 22.27
C ASN A 168 -3.24 4.39 21.33
N TYR A 169 -4.45 3.93 21.63
CA TYR A 169 -5.63 4.18 20.79
C TYR A 169 -6.00 5.67 20.67
N LYS A 170 -5.64 6.53 21.63
CA LYS A 170 -5.94 7.98 21.60
C LYS A 170 -5.15 8.74 20.52
N THR A 171 -4.08 8.17 20.01
CA THR A 171 -3.20 8.80 19.01
C THR A 171 -3.25 8.10 17.66
N LEU A 172 -4.24 7.25 17.44
CA LEU A 172 -4.42 6.46 16.22
C LEU A 172 -5.04 7.27 15.09
N TYR A 173 -4.24 8.14 14.50
CA TYR A 173 -4.57 8.86 13.28
C TYR A 173 -3.67 8.41 12.14
N GLY A 174 -4.25 8.25 10.97
CA GLY A 174 -3.54 7.75 9.80
C GLY A 174 -4.30 7.96 8.49
N SER A 175 -4.16 7.00 7.56
CA SER A 175 -4.84 7.03 6.28
C SER A 175 -6.32 6.64 6.39
N TRP A 176 -7.07 6.91 5.33
CA TRP A 176 -8.47 6.47 5.20
C TRP A 176 -8.63 4.94 5.25
N ALA A 177 -7.59 4.19 4.86
CA ALA A 177 -7.60 2.73 4.85
C ALA A 177 -7.16 2.09 6.18
N GLY A 178 -6.85 2.90 7.21
CA GLY A 178 -6.40 2.39 8.50
C GLY A 178 -4.90 2.15 8.63
N ALA A 179 -4.10 2.57 7.63
CA ALA A 179 -2.66 2.53 7.71
C ALA A 179 -2.11 3.73 8.49
N PHE A 180 -1.00 3.55 9.24
CA PHE A 180 -0.45 4.59 10.10
C PHE A 180 1.09 4.54 10.22
N GLY A 181 1.65 5.61 10.80
CA GLY A 181 3.09 5.78 10.94
C GLY A 181 3.77 6.25 9.67
N TYR A 182 5.09 6.41 9.73
CA TYR A 182 5.89 6.96 8.64
C TYR A 182 5.91 6.06 7.39
N PHE A 183 5.75 4.77 7.57
CA PHE A 183 5.74 3.76 6.51
C PHE A 183 4.35 3.17 6.25
N GLN A 184 3.28 3.80 6.76
CA GLN A 184 1.89 3.44 6.51
C GLN A 184 1.59 1.95 6.72
N PHE A 185 1.95 1.42 7.88
CA PHE A 185 1.65 0.04 8.24
C PHE A 185 0.18 -0.17 8.53
N MET A 186 -0.37 -1.25 7.99
CA MET A 186 -1.65 -1.80 8.44
C MET A 186 -1.50 -2.44 9.83
N PRO A 187 -2.57 -2.58 10.62
CA PRO A 187 -2.51 -3.27 11.91
C PRO A 187 -1.86 -4.66 11.85
N SER A 188 -2.17 -5.45 10.82
CA SER A 188 -1.54 -6.75 10.60
C SER A 188 -0.03 -6.67 10.34
N THR A 189 0.41 -5.67 9.60
CA THR A 189 1.84 -5.43 9.35
C THR A 189 2.54 -5.02 10.64
N MET A 190 1.94 -4.12 11.43
CA MET A 190 2.47 -3.76 12.74
C MET A 190 2.60 -4.99 13.65
N LYS A 191 1.54 -5.78 13.80
CA LYS A 191 1.55 -6.98 14.66
C LYS A 191 2.69 -7.94 14.32
N ASN A 192 2.98 -8.11 13.02
CA ASN A 192 3.91 -9.14 12.55
C ASN A 192 5.36 -8.67 12.45
N TYR A 193 5.58 -7.37 12.26
CA TYR A 193 6.90 -6.86 11.86
C TYR A 193 7.39 -5.65 12.64
N ALA A 194 6.51 -4.93 13.37
CA ALA A 194 6.97 -3.77 14.11
C ALA A 194 7.86 -4.17 15.31
N THR A 195 8.80 -3.31 15.63
CA THR A 195 9.75 -3.51 16.71
C THR A 195 9.95 -2.20 17.49
N ASP A 196 10.09 -2.33 18.80
CA ASP A 196 10.54 -1.27 19.70
C ASP A 196 12.07 -1.23 19.62
N TYR A 197 12.60 -0.36 18.78
CA TYR A 197 14.04 -0.31 18.46
C TYR A 197 14.82 0.55 19.45
N ASP A 198 14.19 1.57 20.03
CA ASP A 198 14.83 2.40 21.05
C ASP A 198 14.69 1.82 22.46
N GLY A 199 13.97 0.70 22.63
CA GLY A 199 13.84 -0.05 23.87
C GLY A 199 13.06 0.68 24.97
N ASN A 200 12.18 1.62 24.58
CA ASN A 200 11.41 2.40 25.55
C ASN A 200 10.15 1.70 26.07
N GLY A 201 9.85 0.49 25.57
CA GLY A 201 8.70 -0.34 25.95
C GLY A 201 7.44 -0.09 25.11
N TYR A 202 7.50 0.78 24.10
CA TYR A 202 6.38 1.12 23.21
C TYR A 202 6.82 1.15 21.76
N ILE A 203 5.99 0.61 20.87
CA ILE A 203 6.23 0.73 19.44
C ILE A 203 5.55 2.00 18.92
N ASN A 204 6.36 2.98 18.49
CA ASN A 204 5.88 4.24 17.93
C ASN A 204 6.28 4.39 16.45
N LEU A 205 5.43 3.99 15.54
CA LEU A 205 5.69 4.09 14.10
C LEU A 205 5.72 5.54 13.56
N LYS A 206 5.60 6.56 14.45
CA LYS A 206 5.83 7.97 14.16
C LYS A 206 7.13 8.48 14.78
N SER A 207 7.93 7.61 15.41
CA SER A 207 9.32 7.88 15.80
C SER A 207 10.27 7.29 14.75
N ASN A 208 11.40 7.95 14.51
CA ASN A 208 12.35 7.47 13.50
C ASN A 208 12.95 6.10 13.85
N PRO A 209 13.39 5.82 15.11
CA PRO A 209 13.99 4.52 15.45
C PRO A 209 13.06 3.35 15.13
N ASP A 210 11.86 3.35 15.70
CA ASP A 210 10.92 2.24 15.52
C ASP A 210 10.41 2.14 14.08
N ALA A 211 10.16 3.29 13.44
CA ALA A 211 9.65 3.30 12.07
C ALA A 211 10.66 2.69 11.08
N TYR A 212 11.94 3.11 11.13
CA TYR A 212 12.97 2.57 10.23
C TYR A 212 13.26 1.10 10.52
N ALA A 213 13.42 0.73 11.78
CA ALA A 213 13.70 -0.66 12.16
C ALA A 213 12.53 -1.58 11.81
N SER A 214 11.28 -1.15 12.05
CA SER A 214 10.09 -1.92 11.67
C SER A 214 9.98 -2.12 10.16
N ALA A 215 10.22 -1.08 9.36
CA ALA A 215 10.21 -1.17 7.90
C ALA A 215 11.30 -2.12 7.40
N SER A 216 12.50 -2.03 7.96
CA SER A 216 13.62 -2.92 7.63
C SER A 216 13.34 -4.36 8.01
N ASN A 217 12.81 -4.60 9.20
CA ASN A 217 12.43 -5.95 9.66
C ASN A 217 11.36 -6.56 8.74
N TYR A 218 10.37 -5.77 8.32
CA TYR A 218 9.37 -6.22 7.36
C TYR A 218 10.01 -6.62 6.03
N LEU A 219 10.78 -5.76 5.40
CA LEU A 219 11.46 -6.01 4.13
C LEU A 219 12.36 -7.25 4.17
N LYS A 220 13.18 -7.37 5.23
CA LYS A 220 14.04 -8.53 5.46
C LYS A 220 13.25 -9.82 5.55
N LYS A 221 12.17 -9.82 6.32
CA LYS A 221 11.34 -11.03 6.52
C LYS A 221 10.56 -11.45 5.28
N ILE A 222 10.16 -10.52 4.42
CA ILE A 222 9.50 -10.86 3.15
C ILE A 222 10.48 -11.15 2.01
N GLY A 223 11.81 -11.07 2.27
CA GLY A 223 12.83 -11.59 1.38
C GLY A 223 13.50 -10.56 0.47
N TRP A 224 13.52 -9.28 0.85
CA TRP A 224 14.34 -8.29 0.16
C TRP A 224 15.82 -8.72 0.14
N LYS A 225 16.48 -8.50 -0.99
CA LYS A 225 17.89 -8.81 -1.17
C LYS A 225 18.66 -7.56 -1.59
N SER A 226 19.54 -7.08 -0.71
CA SER A 226 20.37 -5.93 -0.98
C SER A 226 21.20 -6.11 -2.25
N ASN A 227 21.45 -5.01 -2.95
CA ASN A 227 22.23 -4.96 -4.19
C ASN A 227 21.67 -5.75 -5.39
N GLN A 228 20.45 -6.30 -5.31
CA GLN A 228 19.78 -6.84 -6.47
C GLN A 228 18.89 -5.80 -7.16
N PRO A 229 18.78 -5.85 -8.50
CA PRO A 229 17.93 -4.91 -9.23
C PRO A 229 16.44 -5.14 -8.92
N CYS A 230 15.65 -4.06 -8.99
CA CYS A 230 14.21 -4.18 -9.02
C CYS A 230 13.70 -4.46 -10.44
N PHE A 231 14.11 -3.62 -11.38
CA PHE A 231 13.64 -3.67 -12.77
C PHE A 231 14.63 -3.01 -13.73
N TYR A 232 14.43 -3.27 -15.02
CA TYR A 232 14.94 -2.47 -16.14
C TYR A 232 13.81 -2.10 -17.07
N ARG A 233 13.77 -0.83 -17.52
CA ARG A 233 12.88 -0.43 -18.61
C ARG A 233 13.41 -1.02 -19.90
N ILE A 234 12.51 -1.61 -20.69
CA ILE A 234 12.87 -2.31 -21.91
C ILE A 234 12.01 -1.86 -23.09
N ASP A 235 12.53 -2.03 -24.28
CA ASP A 235 11.80 -1.94 -25.52
C ASP A 235 11.52 -3.38 -25.98
N LEU A 236 10.22 -3.73 -26.11
CA LEU A 236 9.79 -5.07 -26.43
C LEU A 236 9.52 -5.23 -27.92
N ASP A 237 9.99 -6.33 -28.50
CA ASP A 237 9.57 -6.83 -29.78
C ASP A 237 8.09 -7.27 -29.71
N ASN A 238 7.33 -6.93 -30.76
CA ASN A 238 5.92 -7.30 -30.89
C ASN A 238 5.68 -8.82 -31.02
N GLU A 239 6.70 -9.60 -31.32
CA GLU A 239 6.64 -11.06 -31.38
C GLU A 239 6.54 -11.74 -30.00
N ILE A 240 6.68 -11.01 -28.90
CA ILE A 240 6.52 -11.58 -27.56
C ILE A 240 5.13 -12.16 -27.35
N PRO A 241 4.99 -13.44 -26.95
CA PRO A 241 3.69 -14.02 -26.69
C PRO A 241 2.94 -13.29 -25.55
N LYS A 242 1.68 -12.93 -25.77
CA LYS A 242 0.84 -12.15 -24.81
C LYS A 242 0.78 -12.77 -23.41
N LYS A 243 0.91 -14.11 -23.26
CA LYS A 243 0.91 -14.80 -21.96
C LYS A 243 2.03 -14.34 -21.02
N TYR A 244 3.13 -13.81 -21.56
CA TYR A 244 4.25 -13.31 -20.73
C TYR A 244 4.05 -11.86 -20.24
N LEU A 245 3.02 -11.17 -20.72
CA LEU A 245 2.75 -9.77 -20.36
C LEU A 245 1.88 -9.70 -19.12
N ASN A 246 2.45 -9.22 -18.03
CA ASN A 246 1.73 -9.01 -16.77
C ASN A 246 1.21 -7.57 -16.70
N ILE A 247 -0.10 -7.42 -16.53
CA ILE A 247 -0.80 -6.13 -16.42
C ILE A 247 -1.40 -5.93 -15.02
N SER A 248 -1.31 -6.93 -14.17
CA SER A 248 -1.93 -6.93 -12.83
C SER A 248 -0.89 -7.17 -11.73
N ALA A 249 -1.00 -6.40 -10.65
CA ALA A 249 -0.16 -6.55 -9.46
C ALA A 249 -0.60 -7.69 -8.50
N LYS A 250 -1.67 -8.43 -8.82
CA LYS A 250 -2.17 -9.51 -7.93
C LYS A 250 -1.17 -10.65 -7.80
N LYS A 251 -0.63 -11.10 -8.91
CA LYS A 251 0.39 -12.13 -9.00
C LYS A 251 1.05 -12.02 -10.37
N LEU A 252 2.38 -11.95 -10.39
CA LEU A 252 3.14 -12.09 -11.63
C LEU A 252 3.20 -13.56 -12.03
N HIS A 253 2.97 -13.83 -13.30
CA HIS A 253 2.89 -15.18 -13.86
C HIS A 253 3.84 -15.34 -15.05
N ASP A 254 3.96 -16.59 -15.54
CA ASP A 254 4.78 -16.95 -16.69
C ASP A 254 6.22 -16.45 -16.63
N LYS A 255 6.78 -16.45 -15.40
CA LYS A 255 8.17 -16.09 -15.16
C LYS A 255 9.14 -17.06 -15.84
N LYS A 256 10.24 -16.57 -16.32
CA LYS A 256 11.36 -17.32 -16.92
C LYS A 256 12.67 -16.68 -16.53
N GLN A 257 13.78 -17.41 -16.74
CA GLN A 257 15.12 -16.83 -16.64
C GLN A 257 15.29 -15.69 -17.65
N LEU A 258 16.02 -14.65 -17.30
CA LEU A 258 16.20 -13.47 -18.15
C LEU A 258 16.71 -13.82 -19.53
N LYS A 259 17.65 -14.79 -19.66
CA LYS A 259 18.18 -15.28 -20.95
C LYS A 259 17.09 -15.71 -21.93
N PHE A 260 15.96 -16.25 -21.42
CA PHE A 260 14.80 -16.62 -22.27
C PHE A 260 14.14 -15.39 -22.91
N PHE A 261 14.06 -14.27 -22.18
CA PHE A 261 13.42 -13.06 -22.67
C PHE A 261 14.30 -12.18 -23.55
N ARG A 262 15.64 -12.34 -23.51
CA ARG A 262 16.57 -11.48 -24.27
C ARG A 262 16.25 -11.36 -25.75
N LYS A 263 15.77 -12.42 -26.37
CA LYS A 263 15.39 -12.41 -27.79
C LYS A 263 14.18 -11.53 -28.12
N TYR A 264 13.41 -11.14 -27.11
CA TYR A 264 12.26 -10.25 -27.24
C TYR A 264 12.55 -8.83 -26.74
N ILE A 265 13.77 -8.52 -26.35
CA ILE A 265 14.18 -7.22 -25.80
C ILE A 265 15.14 -6.58 -26.78
N GLU A 266 14.71 -5.51 -27.44
CA GLU A 266 15.54 -4.82 -28.45
C GLU A 266 16.75 -4.13 -27.81
N ASN A 267 16.56 -3.45 -26.67
CA ASN A 267 17.62 -2.73 -25.93
C ASN A 267 18.28 -3.60 -24.84
N ASN A 268 18.47 -4.89 -25.07
CA ASN A 268 18.88 -5.86 -24.06
C ASN A 268 20.29 -5.63 -23.49
N SER A 269 21.14 -4.87 -24.16
CA SER A 269 22.50 -4.53 -23.71
C SER A 269 22.55 -3.71 -22.41
N ILE A 270 21.47 -3.06 -22.03
CA ILE A 270 21.39 -2.30 -20.77
C ILE A 270 21.33 -3.21 -19.54
N ILE A 271 21.00 -4.50 -19.72
CA ILE A 271 20.86 -5.46 -18.63
C ILE A 271 22.10 -6.36 -18.60
N SER A 272 22.82 -6.35 -17.48
CA SER A 272 24.01 -7.19 -17.30
C SER A 272 23.71 -8.68 -17.54
N ASN A 273 24.62 -9.37 -18.21
CA ASN A 273 24.54 -10.83 -18.42
C ASN A 273 24.65 -11.62 -17.11
N ASN A 274 25.18 -11.02 -16.04
CA ASN A 274 25.20 -11.64 -14.71
C ASN A 274 23.80 -11.97 -14.15
N TYR A 275 22.76 -11.39 -14.73
CA TYR A 275 21.37 -11.63 -14.33
C TYR A 275 20.65 -12.69 -15.19
N ASP A 276 21.32 -13.31 -16.17
CA ASP A 276 20.71 -14.21 -17.15
C ASP A 276 20.00 -15.42 -16.52
N GLU A 277 20.53 -15.94 -15.43
CA GLU A 277 19.95 -17.06 -14.70
C GLU A 277 18.87 -16.65 -13.69
N LEU A 278 18.67 -15.35 -13.46
CA LEU A 278 17.63 -14.89 -12.54
C LEU A 278 16.24 -15.03 -13.18
N GLU A 279 15.30 -15.49 -12.38
CA GLU A 279 13.88 -15.53 -12.76
C GLU A 279 13.30 -14.12 -12.76
N VAL A 280 12.65 -13.75 -13.87
CA VAL A 280 12.06 -12.44 -14.10
C VAL A 280 10.66 -12.55 -14.70
N ALA A 281 9.88 -11.48 -14.60
CA ALA A 281 8.63 -11.31 -15.32
C ALA A 281 8.69 -10.07 -16.22
N ILE A 282 7.83 -10.02 -17.23
CA ILE A 282 7.62 -8.82 -18.04
C ILE A 282 6.31 -8.16 -17.59
N ILE A 283 6.35 -6.86 -17.31
CA ILE A 283 5.15 -6.07 -17.01
C ILE A 283 4.94 -4.97 -18.05
N THR A 284 3.67 -4.71 -18.37
CA THR A 284 3.20 -3.62 -19.23
C THR A 284 2.11 -2.85 -18.48
N PRO A 285 2.49 -1.94 -17.55
CA PRO A 285 1.58 -1.42 -16.54
C PRO A 285 0.48 -0.51 -17.08
N ASP A 286 0.62 0.09 -18.26
CA ASP A 286 -0.38 1.02 -18.80
C ASP A 286 -1.46 0.33 -19.65
N LYS A 287 -1.28 -0.96 -19.97
CA LYS A 287 -2.26 -1.72 -20.76
C LYS A 287 -3.59 -1.92 -20.05
N ASP A 288 -3.63 -1.82 -18.72
CA ASP A 288 -4.85 -1.94 -17.91
C ASP A 288 -5.61 -0.61 -17.76
N ILE A 289 -4.94 0.52 -18.04
CA ILE A 289 -5.51 1.88 -17.89
C ILE A 289 -5.96 2.47 -19.23
N ILE A 290 -5.20 2.20 -20.28
CA ILE A 290 -5.46 2.73 -21.62
C ILE A 290 -6.14 1.61 -22.41
N PRO A 291 -7.49 1.60 -22.56
CA PRO A 291 -8.18 0.63 -23.39
C PRO A 291 -7.61 0.70 -24.81
N ASP A 292 -7.40 -0.47 -25.41
CA ASP A 292 -6.87 -0.60 -26.78
C ASP A 292 -5.46 -0.03 -27.00
N ALA A 293 -4.65 0.15 -25.95
CA ALA A 293 -3.24 0.47 -26.11
C ALA A 293 -2.57 -0.67 -26.91
N GLU A 294 -2.37 -0.46 -28.19
CA GLU A 294 -1.65 -1.40 -29.09
C GLU A 294 -0.17 -1.46 -28.73
N THR A 295 0.34 -0.45 -28.05
CA THR A 295 1.75 -0.34 -27.71
C THR A 295 2.10 -1.12 -26.45
N LEU A 296 3.19 -1.88 -26.53
CA LEU A 296 3.81 -2.57 -25.38
C LEU A 296 4.60 -1.61 -24.46
N ASN A 297 4.52 -0.30 -24.68
CA ASN A 297 5.21 0.73 -23.93
C ASN A 297 4.29 1.42 -22.89
N PRO A 298 4.81 1.70 -21.67
CA PRO A 298 6.11 1.28 -21.18
C PRO A 298 6.14 -0.21 -20.79
N ALA A 299 7.28 -0.87 -21.04
CA ALA A 299 7.52 -2.24 -20.63
C ALA A 299 8.74 -2.34 -19.70
N TYR A 300 8.71 -3.33 -18.81
CA TYR A 300 9.79 -3.54 -17.86
C TYR A 300 10.04 -5.04 -17.64
N VAL A 301 11.33 -5.40 -17.56
CA VAL A 301 11.77 -6.65 -16.92
C VAL A 301 11.83 -6.38 -15.43
N VAL A 302 11.14 -7.19 -14.62
CA VAL A 302 11.09 -7.06 -13.17
C VAL A 302 11.66 -8.29 -12.47
N PHE A 303 12.44 -8.05 -11.42
CA PHE A 303 13.14 -9.05 -10.61
C PHE A 303 12.45 -9.32 -9.30
N ASN A 304 12.98 -10.24 -8.49
CA ASN A 304 12.40 -10.60 -7.21
C ASN A 304 12.16 -9.39 -6.28
N ASN A 305 13.11 -8.45 -6.18
CA ASN A 305 12.95 -7.26 -5.33
C ASN A 305 11.74 -6.40 -5.72
N TYR A 306 11.40 -6.35 -6.99
CA TYR A 306 10.17 -5.71 -7.43
C TYR A 306 8.91 -6.40 -6.86
N GLU A 307 8.88 -7.74 -6.87
CA GLU A 307 7.76 -8.51 -6.29
C GLU A 307 7.68 -8.33 -4.76
N ILE A 308 8.81 -8.12 -4.08
CA ILE A 308 8.82 -7.77 -2.65
C ILE A 308 8.09 -6.44 -2.41
N ILE A 309 8.33 -5.43 -3.26
CA ILE A 309 7.58 -4.16 -3.14
C ILE A 309 6.09 -4.33 -3.48
N LEU A 310 5.71 -5.26 -4.37
CA LEU A 310 4.30 -5.59 -4.60
C LEU A 310 3.61 -6.23 -3.37
N GLN A 311 4.37 -6.87 -2.47
CA GLN A 311 3.82 -7.35 -1.20
C GLN A 311 3.56 -6.20 -0.23
N TRP A 312 4.36 -5.13 -0.30
CA TRP A 312 4.15 -3.90 0.45
C TRP A 312 2.88 -3.16 -0.02
N ASN A 313 2.80 -2.92 -1.32
CA ASN A 313 1.64 -2.29 -1.95
C ASN A 313 1.38 -2.92 -3.33
N ARG A 314 0.17 -3.47 -3.53
CA ARG A 314 -0.24 -4.18 -4.75
C ARG A 314 -0.56 -3.22 -5.90
N SER A 315 0.41 -2.39 -6.27
CA SER A 315 0.34 -1.50 -7.42
C SER A 315 1.63 -1.61 -8.24
N LEU A 316 1.52 -1.93 -9.54
CA LEU A 316 2.68 -1.98 -10.45
C LEU A 316 3.39 -0.63 -10.48
N ARG A 317 2.64 0.46 -10.49
CA ARG A 317 3.19 1.82 -10.56
C ARG A 317 3.86 2.24 -9.25
N PHE A 318 3.29 1.84 -8.12
CA PHE A 318 3.91 2.09 -6.81
C PHE A 318 5.28 1.42 -6.73
N ALA A 319 5.38 0.14 -7.08
CA ALA A 319 6.65 -0.58 -7.03
C ALA A 319 7.69 0.03 -7.99
N LEU A 320 7.29 0.44 -9.21
CA LEU A 320 8.16 1.17 -10.13
C LEU A 320 8.64 2.51 -9.53
N ALA A 321 7.75 3.27 -8.89
CA ALA A 321 8.12 4.56 -8.30
C ALA A 321 9.08 4.40 -7.12
N VAL A 322 8.86 3.41 -6.22
CA VAL A 322 9.77 3.10 -5.10
C VAL A 322 11.16 2.76 -5.62
N CYS A 323 11.25 1.83 -6.56
CA CYS A 323 12.54 1.40 -7.10
C CYS A 323 13.24 2.52 -7.90
N THR A 324 12.49 3.32 -8.67
CA THR A 324 13.04 4.51 -9.36
C THR A 324 13.61 5.53 -8.37
N LEU A 325 12.90 5.81 -7.29
CA LEU A 325 13.38 6.77 -6.28
C LEU A 325 14.60 6.20 -5.52
N LYS A 326 14.62 4.89 -5.24
CA LYS A 326 15.77 4.19 -4.66
C LYS A 326 17.02 4.36 -5.54
N ASP A 327 16.90 4.14 -6.84
CA ASP A 327 18.04 4.27 -7.75
C ASP A 327 18.51 5.73 -7.87
N LYS A 328 17.59 6.70 -7.84
CA LYS A 328 17.95 8.13 -7.77
C LYS A 328 18.71 8.47 -6.49
N PHE A 329 18.29 7.97 -5.33
CA PHE A 329 19.01 8.16 -4.07
C PHE A 329 20.39 7.52 -4.10
N LYS A 330 20.55 6.33 -4.70
CA LYS A 330 21.84 5.66 -4.84
C LYS A 330 22.87 6.50 -5.60
N ASN A 331 22.44 7.34 -6.52
CA ASN A 331 23.30 8.24 -7.28
C ASN A 331 23.61 9.55 -6.53
N GLU A 332 22.92 9.84 -5.44
CA GLU A 332 22.94 11.13 -4.77
C GLU A 332 23.46 11.09 -3.31
N LEU A 333 23.47 9.90 -2.66
CA LEU A 333 23.98 9.65 -1.31
C LEU A 333 25.34 8.99 -1.32
#